data_9690ca2393c564bc3abaa18d39595df1
#
_entry.id   9690ca2393c564bc3abaa18d39595df1
#
_cell.length_a   1.000
_cell.length_b   1.000
_cell.length_c   1.000
_cell.angle_alpha   90.00
_cell.angle_beta   90.00
_cell.angle_gamma   90.00
#
_symmetry.space_group_name_H-M   'P 1'
#
loop_
_entity.id
_entity.type
_entity.pdbx_description
1 polymer ?
#
loop_
_entity_poly.entity_id
_entity_poly.type
_entity_poly.pdbx_seq_one_letter_code
_entity_poly.pdbx_strand_id
1 'polypeptide(L)'
;HSFIYFLIPSGLLAFGYSVPLIKRNGKFWRLRDLPFAKVFLISLTVSYVTVYLPLYDFALNDWNNLTLLGFFFSRVLFVLAITIPFDIRDVDFDAPSSLNTLPLIFGVEKARKLSIISLSLFVGLVLMLFQTSIFSALALLLSALFTAWIVSYAKKDSSEYYYSLLVEGTMLLQFGLVYLLS
;
A
#
# COMPACT_ATOMS: atom_id res chain seq x y z
N HIS A 1 7.53 15.17 23.14
CA HIS A 1 7.47 13.79 23.67
C HIS A 1 6.27 12.99 23.15
N SER A 2 5.16 13.61 22.81
CA SER A 2 3.94 12.91 22.35
C SER A 2 4.08 12.23 20.97
N PHE A 3 4.98 12.69 20.11
CA PHE A 3 5.25 12.11 18.78
C PHE A 3 5.62 10.61 18.83
N ILE A 4 6.33 10.19 19.89
CA ILE A 4 6.75 8.80 20.08
C ILE A 4 5.53 7.85 20.16
N TYR A 5 4.43 8.30 20.77
CA TYR A 5 3.21 7.46 20.87
C TYR A 5 2.59 7.14 19.52
N PHE A 6 2.73 8.03 18.53
CA PHE A 6 2.25 7.78 17.16
C PHE A 6 3.13 6.78 16.40
N LEU A 7 4.39 6.60 16.79
CA LEU A 7 5.27 5.59 16.21
C LEU A 7 5.03 4.18 16.76
N ILE A 8 4.43 4.05 17.96
CA ILE A 8 4.22 2.75 18.60
C ILE A 8 3.46 1.77 17.72
N PRO A 9 2.29 2.11 17.10
CA PRO A 9 1.56 1.16 16.26
C PRO A 9 2.37 0.65 15.07
N SER A 10 3.08 1.53 14.37
CA SER A 10 3.94 1.14 13.24
C SER A 10 5.13 0.31 13.69
N GLY A 11 5.73 0.65 14.83
CA GLY A 11 6.80 -0.12 15.46
C GLY A 11 6.35 -1.52 15.85
N LEU A 12 5.16 -1.66 16.46
CA LEU A 12 4.58 -2.95 16.81
C LEU A 12 4.27 -3.82 15.58
N LEU A 13 3.75 -3.21 14.50
CA LEU A 13 3.51 -3.91 13.23
C LEU A 13 4.83 -4.37 12.61
N ALA A 14 5.85 -3.52 12.55
CA ALA A 14 7.17 -3.86 12.02
C ALA A 14 7.87 -4.95 12.86
N PHE A 15 7.76 -4.87 14.19
CA PHE A 15 8.28 -5.87 15.11
C PHE A 15 7.59 -7.22 14.92
N GLY A 16 6.26 -7.24 14.91
CA GLY A 16 5.46 -8.46 14.68
C GLY A 16 5.69 -9.08 13.29
N TYR A 17 5.97 -8.24 12.29
CA TYR A 17 6.34 -8.70 10.95
C TYR A 17 7.66 -9.49 10.95
N SER A 18 8.64 -9.05 11.72
CA SER A 18 10.02 -9.59 11.71
C SER A 18 10.23 -10.70 12.73
N VAL A 19 9.58 -10.63 13.90
CA VAL A 19 9.83 -11.52 15.03
C VAL A 19 8.85 -12.69 15.04
N PRO A 20 9.28 -13.93 15.27
CA PRO A 20 8.41 -15.10 15.34
C PRO A 20 7.64 -15.11 16.67
N LEU A 21 6.46 -14.49 16.68
CA LEU A 21 5.62 -14.31 17.89
C LEU A 21 4.53 -15.37 18.02
N ILE A 22 4.10 -16.00 16.93
CA ILE A 22 2.97 -16.93 16.92
C ILE A 22 3.47 -18.36 16.99
N LYS A 23 3.14 -19.10 18.04
CA LYS A 23 3.43 -20.53 18.15
C LYS A 23 2.27 -21.34 17.60
N ARG A 24 2.47 -22.07 16.49
CA ARG A 24 1.49 -22.96 15.89
C ARG A 24 2.12 -24.30 15.55
N ASN A 25 1.50 -25.39 16.01
CA ASN A 25 1.98 -26.77 15.78
C ASN A 25 3.48 -26.97 16.13
N GLY A 26 3.95 -26.40 17.26
CA GLY A 26 5.33 -26.53 17.70
C GLY A 26 6.35 -25.67 16.94
N LYS A 27 5.96 -24.96 15.89
CA LYS A 27 6.81 -24.01 15.14
C LYS A 27 6.44 -22.57 15.45
N PHE A 28 7.44 -21.71 15.48
CA PHE A 28 7.25 -20.27 15.62
C PHE A 28 7.05 -19.63 14.26
N TRP A 29 5.95 -18.87 14.10
CA TRP A 29 5.56 -18.14 12.91
C TRP A 29 5.70 -16.65 13.11
N ARG A 30 6.11 -15.95 12.06
CA ARG A 30 6.09 -14.48 11.97
C ARG A 30 4.78 -14.04 11.35
N LEU A 31 4.36 -12.79 11.58
CA LEU A 31 3.17 -12.27 10.90
C LEU A 31 3.30 -12.35 9.37
N ARG A 32 4.49 -12.13 8.82
CA ARG A 32 4.74 -12.24 7.38
C ARG A 32 4.56 -13.65 6.81
N ASP A 33 4.62 -14.69 7.65
CA ASP A 33 4.46 -16.09 7.22
C ASP A 33 2.96 -16.47 7.09
N LEU A 34 2.05 -15.58 7.53
CA LEU A 34 0.62 -15.75 7.32
C LEU A 34 0.25 -15.45 5.86
N PRO A 35 -0.73 -16.17 5.29
CA PRO A 35 -1.21 -15.93 3.94
C PRO A 35 -1.58 -14.45 3.75
N PHE A 36 -1.14 -13.86 2.65
CA PHE A 36 -1.41 -12.46 2.25
C PHE A 36 -0.91 -11.38 3.22
N ALA A 37 -0.46 -11.73 4.44
CA ALA A 37 -0.10 -10.74 5.46
C ALA A 37 0.98 -9.76 5.00
N LYS A 38 1.92 -10.21 4.16
CA LYS A 38 3.04 -9.39 3.65
C LYS A 38 2.53 -8.08 3.03
N VAL A 39 1.69 -8.16 2.00
CA VAL A 39 1.20 -6.98 1.27
C VAL A 39 0.27 -6.11 2.13
N PHE A 40 -0.59 -6.72 2.94
CA PHE A 40 -1.50 -5.97 3.82
C PHE A 40 -0.75 -5.25 4.94
N LEU A 41 0.21 -5.89 5.60
CA LEU A 41 1.00 -5.28 6.67
C LEU A 41 1.85 -4.12 6.15
N ILE A 42 2.48 -4.28 4.97
CA ILE A 42 3.24 -3.20 4.33
C ILE A 42 2.29 -2.03 4.02
N SER A 43 1.14 -2.31 3.38
CA SER A 43 0.19 -1.27 3.00
C SER A 43 -0.36 -0.52 4.21
N LEU A 44 -0.72 -1.22 5.28
CA LEU A 44 -1.21 -0.61 6.52
C LEU A 44 -0.12 0.23 7.21
N THR A 45 1.11 -0.30 7.32
CA THR A 45 2.21 0.40 7.99
C THR A 45 2.60 1.66 7.24
N VAL A 46 2.81 1.57 5.91
CA VAL A 46 3.17 2.72 5.08
C VAL A 46 2.05 3.77 5.11
N SER A 47 0.79 3.35 5.01
CA SER A 47 -0.34 4.27 5.04
C SER A 47 -0.50 4.94 6.40
N TYR A 48 -0.29 4.21 7.48
CA TYR A 48 -0.31 4.78 8.82
C TYR A 48 0.76 5.87 8.97
N VAL A 49 2.00 5.57 8.59
CA VAL A 49 3.11 6.51 8.69
C VAL A 49 2.87 7.74 7.79
N THR A 50 2.40 7.54 6.56
CA THR A 50 2.24 8.65 5.59
C THR A 50 0.99 9.51 5.82
N VAL A 51 -0.02 9.02 6.54
CA VAL A 51 -1.24 9.79 6.85
C VAL A 51 -1.20 10.37 8.24
N TYR A 52 -0.91 9.57 9.26
CA TYR A 52 -1.02 10.04 10.66
C TYR A 52 0.19 10.81 11.15
N LEU A 53 1.42 10.52 10.68
CA LEU A 53 2.59 11.27 11.15
C LEU A 53 2.60 12.75 10.72
N PRO A 54 2.28 13.10 9.46
CA PRO A 54 2.20 14.49 9.08
C PRO A 54 1.10 15.26 9.83
N LEU A 55 -0.01 14.59 10.16
CA LEU A 55 -1.15 15.21 10.87
C LEU A 55 -0.87 15.50 12.34
N TYR A 56 0.19 14.91 12.92
CA TYR A 56 0.57 15.22 14.30
C TYR A 56 0.92 16.69 14.52
N ASP A 57 1.58 17.32 13.55
CA ASP A 57 1.95 18.75 13.61
C ASP A 57 0.82 19.69 13.17
N PHE A 58 -0.10 19.19 12.33
CA PHE A 58 -1.28 19.94 11.90
C PHE A 58 -2.45 19.55 12.80
N ALA A 59 -2.72 20.36 13.82
CA ALA A 59 -3.78 20.21 14.83
C ALA A 59 -4.94 19.27 14.41
N LEU A 60 -4.91 18.03 14.88
CA LEU A 60 -5.92 16.98 14.60
C LEU A 60 -7.36 17.39 14.95
N ASN A 61 -7.53 18.52 15.66
CA ASN A 61 -8.82 19.01 16.16
C ASN A 61 -9.79 19.45 15.05
N ASP A 62 -9.30 19.75 13.84
CA ASP A 62 -10.13 20.29 12.76
C ASP A 62 -10.58 19.21 11.74
N TRP A 63 -10.09 17.98 11.87
CA TRP A 63 -10.44 16.92 10.94
C TRP A 63 -11.53 16.01 11.51
N ASN A 64 -12.61 15.84 10.74
CA ASN A 64 -13.60 14.82 11.06
C ASN A 64 -12.95 13.43 11.00
N ASN A 65 -13.11 12.62 12.05
CA ASN A 65 -12.57 11.27 12.14
C ASN A 65 -12.94 10.40 10.93
N LEU A 66 -14.12 10.58 10.35
CA LEU A 66 -14.55 9.85 9.16
C LEU A 66 -13.75 10.23 7.93
N THR A 67 -13.46 11.50 7.73
CA THR A 67 -12.63 12.02 6.63
C THR A 67 -11.20 11.49 6.75
N LEU A 68 -10.63 11.51 7.96
CA LEU A 68 -9.31 10.99 8.24
C LEU A 68 -9.21 9.48 7.95
N LEU A 69 -10.20 8.71 8.37
CA LEU A 69 -10.30 7.30 8.02
C LEU A 69 -10.40 7.09 6.50
N GLY A 70 -11.15 7.91 5.81
CA GLY A 70 -11.25 7.87 4.35
C GLY A 70 -9.88 8.09 3.69
N PHE A 71 -9.11 9.09 4.12
CA PHE A 71 -7.74 9.32 3.64
C PHE A 71 -6.83 8.15 3.93
N PHE A 72 -6.89 7.59 5.13
CA PHE A 72 -6.11 6.42 5.51
C PHE A 72 -6.42 5.22 4.59
N PHE A 73 -7.69 4.88 4.42
CA PHE A 73 -8.08 3.75 3.57
C PHE A 73 -7.79 3.99 2.09
N SER A 74 -7.94 5.22 1.59
CA SER A 74 -7.52 5.54 0.23
C SER A 74 -6.03 5.29 0.04
N ARG A 75 -5.19 5.70 1.01
CA ARG A 75 -3.76 5.43 0.98
C ARG A 75 -3.44 3.93 1.04
N VAL A 76 -4.13 3.18 1.90
CA VAL A 76 -3.99 1.71 1.99
C VAL A 76 -4.27 1.06 0.63
N LEU A 77 -5.35 1.45 -0.05
CA LEU A 77 -5.70 0.90 -1.36
C LEU A 77 -4.65 1.20 -2.44
N PHE A 78 -4.13 2.44 -2.44
CA PHE A 78 -3.07 2.81 -3.38
C PHE A 78 -1.77 2.03 -3.12
N VAL A 79 -1.32 1.97 -1.86
CA VAL A 79 -0.11 1.22 -1.48
C VAL A 79 -0.28 -0.27 -1.71
N LEU A 80 -1.46 -0.83 -1.42
CA LEU A 80 -1.78 -2.23 -1.72
C LEU A 80 -1.64 -2.52 -3.21
N ALA A 81 -2.16 -1.63 -4.06
CA ALA A 81 -2.10 -1.79 -5.50
C ALA A 81 -0.66 -1.83 -6.04
N ILE A 82 0.26 -1.08 -5.47
CA ILE A 82 1.67 -1.07 -5.91
C ILE A 82 2.51 -2.15 -5.22
N THR A 83 2.09 -2.69 -4.07
CA THR A 83 2.81 -3.80 -3.38
C THR A 83 2.53 -5.16 -4.01
N ILE A 84 1.34 -5.41 -4.52
CA ILE A 84 0.98 -6.68 -5.18
C ILE A 84 1.92 -7.03 -6.36
N PRO A 85 2.30 -6.10 -7.25
CA PRO A 85 3.28 -6.36 -8.30
C PRO A 85 4.61 -6.94 -7.81
N PHE A 86 5.09 -6.57 -6.63
CA PHE A 86 6.32 -7.16 -6.07
C PHE A 86 6.15 -8.63 -5.74
N ASP A 87 4.99 -9.05 -5.25
CA ASP A 87 4.70 -10.49 -5.08
C ASP A 87 4.63 -11.22 -6.43
N ILE A 88 4.21 -10.53 -7.51
CA ILE A 88 4.26 -11.11 -8.88
C ILE A 88 5.70 -11.31 -9.33
N ARG A 89 6.61 -10.36 -9.06
CA ARG A 89 8.04 -10.50 -9.33
C ARG A 89 8.64 -11.70 -8.58
N ASP A 90 8.28 -11.80 -7.31
CA ASP A 90 8.91 -12.73 -6.37
C ASP A 90 8.31 -14.15 -6.40
N VAL A 91 7.36 -14.44 -7.31
CA VAL A 91 6.66 -15.74 -7.40
C VAL A 91 7.61 -16.94 -7.41
N ASP A 92 8.64 -16.92 -8.25
CA ASP A 92 9.57 -18.03 -8.39
C ASP A 92 10.48 -18.18 -7.15
N PHE A 93 10.73 -17.07 -6.42
CA PHE A 93 11.48 -17.05 -5.18
C PHE A 93 10.64 -17.49 -3.97
N ASP A 94 9.36 -17.10 -3.94
CA ASP A 94 8.45 -17.40 -2.84
C ASP A 94 7.89 -18.83 -2.91
N ALA A 95 7.81 -19.46 -4.10
CA ALA A 95 7.27 -20.80 -4.29
C ALA A 95 7.97 -21.88 -3.44
N PRO A 96 9.32 -21.95 -3.35
CA PRO A 96 10.00 -22.95 -2.50
C PRO A 96 9.85 -22.69 -1.01
N SER A 97 9.56 -21.44 -0.58
CA SER A 97 9.52 -21.03 0.82
C SER A 97 8.19 -21.33 1.53
N SER A 98 7.25 -22.02 0.87
CA SER A 98 5.87 -22.28 1.37
C SER A 98 5.09 -21.00 1.77
N LEU A 99 5.50 -19.83 1.28
CA LEU A 99 4.78 -18.57 1.48
C LEU A 99 3.53 -18.56 0.60
N ASN A 100 2.40 -18.29 1.21
CA ASN A 100 1.12 -18.17 0.50
C ASN A 100 0.89 -16.72 0.06
N THR A 101 1.60 -16.28 -0.99
CA THR A 101 1.40 -14.95 -1.59
C THR A 101 0.21 -14.93 -2.55
N LEU A 102 -0.32 -13.74 -2.83
CA LEU A 102 -1.49 -13.58 -3.71
C LEU A 102 -1.31 -14.24 -5.08
N PRO A 103 -0.19 -14.04 -5.81
CA PRO A 103 0.00 -14.67 -7.11
C PRO A 103 0.22 -16.18 -7.05
N LEU A 104 0.76 -16.73 -5.95
CA LEU A 104 0.92 -18.17 -5.77
C LEU A 104 -0.42 -18.89 -5.56
N ILE A 105 -1.37 -18.25 -4.86
CA ILE A 105 -2.69 -18.86 -4.58
C ILE A 105 -3.67 -18.62 -5.73
N PHE A 106 -3.75 -17.40 -6.23
CA PHE A 106 -4.78 -17.02 -7.22
C PHE A 106 -4.26 -16.97 -8.66
N GLY A 107 -2.94 -17.02 -8.86
CA GLY A 107 -2.27 -16.81 -10.14
C GLY A 107 -1.99 -15.33 -10.42
N VAL A 108 -0.98 -15.08 -11.26
CA VAL A 108 -0.46 -13.75 -11.60
C VAL A 108 -1.55 -12.83 -12.17
N GLU A 109 -2.41 -13.36 -13.06
CA GLU A 109 -3.48 -12.58 -13.70
C GLU A 109 -4.50 -12.05 -12.68
N LYS A 110 -4.92 -12.90 -11.72
CA LYS A 110 -5.87 -12.46 -10.69
C LYS A 110 -5.23 -11.51 -9.69
N ALA A 111 -3.96 -11.71 -9.34
CA ALA A 111 -3.21 -10.77 -8.51
C ALA A 111 -3.12 -9.39 -9.15
N ARG A 112 -2.80 -9.32 -10.46
CA ARG A 112 -2.79 -8.07 -11.24
C ARG A 112 -4.18 -7.41 -11.28
N LYS A 113 -5.24 -8.18 -11.51
CA LYS A 113 -6.63 -7.66 -11.45
C LYS A 113 -6.97 -7.10 -10.06
N LEU A 114 -6.55 -7.75 -8.98
CA LEU A 114 -6.75 -7.25 -7.62
C LEU A 114 -6.06 -5.91 -7.39
N SER A 115 -4.85 -5.73 -7.91
CA SER A 115 -4.14 -4.46 -7.90
C SER A 115 -4.95 -3.34 -8.62
N ILE A 116 -5.50 -3.63 -9.80
CA ILE A 116 -6.34 -2.69 -10.55
C ILE A 116 -7.66 -2.41 -9.82
N ILE A 117 -8.28 -3.40 -9.22
CA ILE A 117 -9.49 -3.22 -8.40
C ILE A 117 -9.19 -2.30 -7.21
N SER A 118 -8.05 -2.48 -6.53
CA SER A 118 -7.63 -1.61 -5.44
C SER A 118 -7.47 -0.14 -5.89
N LEU A 119 -6.91 0.09 -7.08
CA LEU A 119 -6.84 1.43 -7.67
C LEU A 119 -8.21 2.00 -8.02
N SER A 120 -9.13 1.17 -8.52
CA SER A 120 -10.50 1.62 -8.82
C SER A 120 -11.25 2.04 -7.56
N LEU A 121 -11.08 1.28 -6.46
CA LEU A 121 -11.64 1.65 -5.14
C LEU A 121 -10.97 2.91 -4.58
N PHE A 122 -9.65 3.06 -4.75
CA PHE A 122 -8.93 4.29 -4.42
C PHE A 122 -9.54 5.49 -5.14
N VAL A 123 -9.76 5.40 -6.46
CA VAL A 123 -10.40 6.46 -7.25
C VAL A 123 -11.80 6.79 -6.70
N GLY A 124 -12.62 5.79 -6.38
CA GLY A 124 -13.93 5.98 -5.77
C GLY A 124 -13.87 6.79 -4.47
N LEU A 125 -12.93 6.46 -3.58
CA LEU A 125 -12.71 7.20 -2.33
C LEU A 125 -12.20 8.63 -2.59
N VAL A 126 -11.28 8.81 -3.53
CA VAL A 126 -10.77 10.15 -3.90
C VAL A 126 -11.93 11.05 -4.35
N LEU A 127 -12.81 10.56 -5.22
CA LEU A 127 -13.95 11.33 -5.69
C LEU A 127 -14.92 11.71 -4.56
N MET A 128 -15.04 10.87 -3.52
CA MET A 128 -15.85 11.18 -2.35
C MET A 128 -15.18 12.20 -1.41
N LEU A 129 -13.88 12.13 -1.23
CA LEU A 129 -13.13 12.92 -0.25
C LEU A 129 -12.78 14.33 -0.76
N PHE A 130 -12.45 14.46 -2.06
CA PHE A 130 -11.93 15.69 -2.65
C PHE A 130 -12.98 16.46 -3.46
N GLN A 131 -14.24 16.48 -3.03
CA GLN A 131 -15.31 17.19 -3.73
C GLN A 131 -15.08 18.70 -3.82
N THR A 132 -14.34 19.28 -2.86
CA THR A 132 -14.06 20.72 -2.81
C THR A 132 -12.77 21.13 -3.52
N SER A 133 -11.86 20.19 -3.78
CA SER A 133 -10.57 20.46 -4.43
C SER A 133 -10.42 19.63 -5.72
N ILE A 134 -10.96 20.20 -6.80
CA ILE A 134 -10.96 19.51 -8.11
C ILE A 134 -9.54 19.25 -8.63
N PHE A 135 -8.60 20.14 -8.39
CA PHE A 135 -7.22 20.00 -8.85
C PHE A 135 -6.50 18.84 -8.13
N SER A 136 -6.67 18.75 -6.81
CA SER A 136 -6.13 17.61 -6.03
C SER A 136 -6.78 16.28 -6.46
N ALA A 137 -8.09 16.27 -6.70
CA ALA A 137 -8.78 15.09 -7.23
C ALA A 137 -8.22 14.68 -8.59
N LEU A 138 -8.04 15.62 -9.52
CA LEU A 138 -7.47 15.37 -10.85
C LEU A 138 -6.03 14.82 -10.75
N ALA A 139 -5.19 15.39 -9.88
CA ALA A 139 -3.83 14.91 -9.65
C ALA A 139 -3.82 13.44 -9.21
N LEU A 140 -4.68 13.10 -8.23
CA LEU A 140 -4.80 11.74 -7.72
C LEU A 140 -5.37 10.76 -8.76
N LEU A 141 -6.35 11.21 -9.56
CA LEU A 141 -6.90 10.41 -10.67
C LEU A 141 -5.84 10.13 -11.74
N LEU A 142 -5.09 11.15 -12.16
CA LEU A 142 -4.00 10.98 -13.14
C LEU A 142 -2.92 10.03 -12.61
N SER A 143 -2.55 10.15 -11.34
CA SER A 143 -1.58 9.24 -10.71
C SER A 143 -2.11 7.81 -10.68
N ALA A 144 -3.40 7.59 -10.39
CA ALA A 144 -4.02 6.27 -10.38
C ALA A 144 -4.06 5.64 -11.77
N LEU A 145 -4.42 6.41 -12.81
CA LEU A 145 -4.43 5.94 -14.19
C LEU A 145 -3.03 5.53 -14.66
N PHE A 146 -2.02 6.35 -14.35
CA PHE A 146 -0.64 6.03 -14.69
C PHE A 146 -0.15 4.79 -13.93
N THR A 147 -0.47 4.67 -12.65
CA THR A 147 -0.16 3.48 -11.85
C THR A 147 -0.85 2.23 -12.40
N ALA A 148 -2.13 2.31 -12.76
CA ALA A 148 -2.86 1.21 -13.36
C ALA A 148 -2.24 0.77 -14.69
N TRP A 149 -1.81 1.73 -15.51
CA TRP A 149 -1.09 1.44 -16.74
C TRP A 149 0.22 0.68 -16.47
N ILE A 150 1.06 1.15 -15.53
CA ILE A 150 2.29 0.45 -15.15
C ILE A 150 1.96 -0.96 -14.64
N VAL A 151 1.09 -1.08 -13.63
CA VAL A 151 0.75 -2.38 -13.00
C VAL A 151 0.20 -3.39 -14.00
N SER A 152 -0.51 -2.94 -15.06
CA SER A 152 -1.05 -3.84 -16.09
C SER A 152 0.03 -4.60 -16.86
N TYR A 153 1.25 -4.07 -16.91
CA TYR A 153 2.41 -4.70 -17.56
C TYR A 153 3.32 -5.47 -16.59
N ALA A 154 3.01 -5.53 -15.31
CA ALA A 154 3.81 -6.26 -14.34
C ALA A 154 3.88 -7.77 -14.66
N LYS A 155 5.10 -8.31 -14.83
CA LYS A 155 5.38 -9.71 -15.14
C LYS A 155 6.54 -10.19 -14.28
N LYS A 156 6.57 -11.49 -13.93
CA LYS A 156 7.67 -12.07 -13.14
C LYS A 156 9.05 -11.84 -13.76
N ASP A 157 9.14 -11.84 -15.10
CA ASP A 157 10.40 -11.68 -15.84
C ASP A 157 10.75 -10.21 -16.15
N SER A 158 10.00 -9.24 -15.62
CA SER A 158 10.31 -7.81 -15.77
C SER A 158 11.59 -7.46 -14.99
N SER A 159 12.36 -6.50 -15.53
CA SER A 159 13.62 -6.07 -14.89
C SER A 159 13.39 -5.52 -13.48
N GLU A 160 14.40 -5.60 -12.62
CA GLU A 160 14.36 -5.01 -11.29
C GLU A 160 14.10 -3.49 -11.32
N TYR A 161 14.65 -2.79 -12.33
CA TYR A 161 14.38 -1.37 -12.55
C TYR A 161 12.92 -1.05 -12.82
N TYR A 162 12.18 -1.97 -13.44
CA TYR A 162 10.75 -1.80 -13.64
C TYR A 162 10.01 -1.67 -12.31
N TYR A 163 10.35 -2.48 -11.34
CA TYR A 163 9.71 -2.48 -10.04
C TYR A 163 10.19 -1.33 -9.15
N SER A 164 11.50 -1.15 -9.01
CA SER A 164 12.07 -0.15 -8.11
C SER A 164 11.93 1.29 -8.64
N LEU A 165 11.94 1.51 -9.96
CA LEU A 165 11.84 2.86 -10.52
C LEU A 165 10.41 3.19 -10.95
N LEU A 166 9.75 2.30 -11.71
CA LEU A 166 8.41 2.61 -12.25
C LEU A 166 7.32 2.35 -11.22
N VAL A 167 7.27 1.17 -10.59
CA VAL A 167 6.20 0.83 -9.65
C VAL A 167 6.31 1.67 -8.37
N GLU A 168 7.47 1.71 -7.72
CA GLU A 168 7.68 2.56 -6.54
C GLU A 168 7.64 4.05 -6.89
N GLY A 169 8.18 4.43 -8.05
CA GLY A 169 8.17 5.81 -8.55
C GLY A 169 6.76 6.40 -8.71
N THR A 170 5.71 5.57 -8.79
CA THR A 170 4.32 6.07 -8.80
C THR A 170 3.95 6.83 -7.54
N MET A 171 4.56 6.53 -6.38
CA MET A 171 4.36 7.30 -5.16
C MET A 171 4.94 8.73 -5.29
N LEU A 172 6.14 8.85 -5.86
CA LEU A 172 6.77 10.14 -6.10
C LEU A 172 6.00 10.93 -7.15
N LEU A 173 5.54 10.27 -8.20
CA LEU A 173 4.68 10.87 -9.23
C LEU A 173 3.37 11.40 -8.62
N GLN A 174 2.72 10.61 -7.76
CA GLN A 174 1.50 11.03 -7.07
C GLN A 174 1.76 12.29 -6.22
N PHE A 175 2.84 12.29 -5.43
CA PHE A 175 3.23 13.46 -4.65
C PHE A 175 3.49 14.68 -5.54
N GLY A 176 4.28 14.51 -6.61
CA GLY A 176 4.60 15.60 -7.54
C GLY A 176 3.38 16.18 -8.23
N LEU A 177 2.46 15.33 -8.69
CA LEU A 177 1.20 15.80 -9.31
C LEU A 177 0.32 16.58 -8.32
N VAL A 178 0.18 16.08 -7.08
CA VAL A 178 -0.57 16.80 -6.06
C VAL A 178 0.10 18.13 -5.75
N TYR A 179 1.43 18.16 -5.55
CA TYR A 179 2.18 19.37 -5.24
C TYR A 179 2.11 20.44 -6.35
N LEU A 180 2.11 20.01 -7.62
CA LEU A 180 2.08 20.92 -8.76
C LEU A 180 0.69 21.44 -9.10
N LEU A 181 -0.37 20.67 -8.79
CA LEU A 181 -1.73 21.01 -9.19
C LEU A 181 -2.59 21.53 -8.04
N SER A 182 -2.18 21.35 -6.77
CA SER A 182 -2.88 21.91 -5.60
C SER A 182 -2.25 23.20 -5.13
#